data_2d17524178e146c93431b994f23ed13c
#
_entry.id   2d17524178e146c93431b994f23ed13c
#
_cell.length_a   1.000
_cell.length_b   1.000
_cell.length_c   1.000
_cell.angle_alpha   90.00
_cell.angle_beta   90.00
_cell.angle_gamma   90.00
#
_symmetry.space_group_name_H-M   'P 1'
#
loop_
_entity.id
_entity.type
_entity.pdbx_description
1 polymer ?
#
loop_
_entity_poly.entity_id
_entity_poly.type
_entity_poly.pdbx_seq_one_letter_code
_entity_poly.pdbx_strand_id
1 'polypeptide(L)'
;MVRKICAVTGTRAEYGLLKPILLAIEQHPELEFSLVPCAMHLSNEFGYTIKEIQKDFKIDATVDMLLSSDTGSAMAKSIGIGTIGFSHVYEAIKPDLVLVIGDRLEPFAAAIAAVYMNIPIAHVHGGEITAAGVDEPARHAITKLDIHFASTEESAKRIIRMGEDKWRVFVVGAPGLDTILNESLQSKAKIARKYKLNLDNPLLLVVQHPVTTEVEEASFQMCETLEATVELGLQTVLIYPNADAGGRRMIKVIKKYEKYPFIKTFKSLSHIDYLSIMNQASVMMGNSSSGIIEA
;
A
#
# COMPACT_ATOMS: atom_id res chain seq x y z
N MET A 1 -8.84 -19.95 24.03
CA MET A 1 -9.93 -19.15 23.39
C MET A 1 -9.32 -18.53 22.15
N VAL A 2 -9.87 -18.83 20.97
CA VAL A 2 -9.37 -18.28 19.70
C VAL A 2 -9.64 -16.78 19.66
N ARG A 3 -8.64 -15.98 19.31
CA ARG A 3 -8.74 -14.53 19.13
C ARG A 3 -8.99 -14.20 17.67
N LYS A 4 -10.00 -13.37 17.44
CA LYS A 4 -10.40 -12.93 16.10
C LYS A 4 -9.75 -11.59 15.74
N ILE A 5 -8.94 -11.59 14.68
CA ILE A 5 -8.25 -10.42 14.17
C ILE A 5 -8.98 -9.93 12.90
N CYS A 6 -9.38 -8.66 12.87
CA CYS A 6 -9.86 -8.02 11.64
C CYS A 6 -8.69 -7.34 10.93
N ALA A 7 -8.25 -7.88 9.79
CA ALA A 7 -7.16 -7.34 9.00
C ALA A 7 -7.70 -6.47 7.85
N VAL A 8 -7.21 -5.23 7.77
CA VAL A 8 -7.63 -4.23 6.78
C VAL A 8 -6.55 -3.99 5.76
N THR A 9 -6.93 -3.87 4.48
CA THR A 9 -6.02 -3.53 3.38
C THR A 9 -6.72 -2.67 2.32
N GLY A 10 -6.10 -1.57 1.94
CA GLY A 10 -6.65 -0.60 0.98
C GLY A 10 -6.02 -0.66 -0.40
N THR A 11 -4.77 -1.14 -0.50
CA THR A 11 -4.01 -1.15 -1.75
C THR A 11 -3.26 -2.46 -1.97
N ARG A 12 -2.91 -2.72 -3.24
CA ARG A 12 -2.09 -3.89 -3.59
C ARG A 12 -0.75 -3.91 -2.85
N ALA A 13 -0.13 -2.73 -2.67
CA ALA A 13 1.13 -2.60 -1.96
C ALA A 13 0.99 -3.03 -0.49
N GLU A 14 -0.02 -2.49 0.22
CA GLU A 14 -0.31 -2.89 1.60
C GLU A 14 -0.61 -4.39 1.72
N TYR A 15 -1.40 -4.94 0.78
CA TYR A 15 -1.70 -6.37 0.78
C TYR A 15 -0.44 -7.22 0.64
N GLY A 16 0.52 -6.80 -0.21
CA GLY A 16 1.80 -7.48 -0.36
C GLY A 16 2.60 -7.56 0.95
N LEU A 17 2.55 -6.49 1.74
CA LEU A 17 3.20 -6.45 3.07
C LEU A 17 2.40 -7.21 4.14
N LEU A 18 1.07 -7.24 4.02
CA LEU A 18 0.17 -7.88 4.98
C LEU A 18 0.13 -9.41 4.81
N LYS A 19 0.26 -9.92 3.59
CA LYS A 19 0.12 -11.34 3.26
C LYS A 19 0.97 -12.27 4.13
N PRO A 20 2.27 -12.03 4.39
CA PRO A 20 3.06 -12.88 5.28
C PRO A 20 2.49 -12.96 6.71
N ILE A 21 1.95 -11.85 7.21
CA ILE A 21 1.34 -11.78 8.53
C ILE A 21 0.05 -12.63 8.56
N LEU A 22 -0.80 -12.54 7.52
CA LEU A 22 -2.03 -13.34 7.42
C LEU A 22 -1.73 -14.83 7.38
N LEU A 23 -0.69 -15.25 6.63
CA LEU A 23 -0.25 -16.64 6.60
C LEU A 23 0.24 -17.13 7.97
N ALA A 24 0.94 -16.29 8.73
CA ALA A 24 1.37 -16.62 10.07
C ALA A 24 0.19 -16.73 11.05
N ILE A 25 -0.81 -15.84 10.94
CA ILE A 25 -2.04 -15.91 11.75
C ILE A 25 -2.81 -17.20 11.43
N GLU A 26 -2.97 -17.54 10.15
CA GLU A 26 -3.69 -18.76 9.69
C GLU A 26 -3.08 -20.04 10.25
N GLN A 27 -1.76 -20.07 10.44
CA GLN A 27 -1.05 -21.22 10.99
C GLN A 27 -1.09 -21.28 12.53
N HIS A 28 -1.54 -20.22 13.20
CA HIS A 28 -1.52 -20.16 14.65
C HIS A 28 -2.83 -20.72 15.26
N PRO A 29 -2.76 -21.72 16.17
CA PRO A 29 -3.93 -22.45 16.65
C PRO A 29 -4.89 -21.62 17.52
N GLU A 30 -4.46 -20.49 18.05
CA GLU A 30 -5.25 -19.61 18.90
C GLU A 30 -5.69 -18.31 18.24
N LEU A 31 -5.39 -18.15 16.94
CA LEU A 31 -5.73 -16.96 16.16
C LEU A 31 -6.60 -17.32 14.96
N GLU A 32 -7.53 -16.47 14.63
CA GLU A 32 -8.24 -16.46 13.34
C GLU A 32 -8.31 -15.03 12.82
N PHE A 33 -8.43 -14.84 11.52
CA PHE A 33 -8.62 -13.51 10.96
C PHE A 33 -9.84 -13.42 10.05
N SER A 34 -10.37 -12.22 9.98
CA SER A 34 -11.33 -11.79 8.96
C SER A 34 -10.66 -10.72 8.11
N LEU A 35 -10.64 -10.92 6.79
CA LEU A 35 -9.98 -10.02 5.85
C LEU A 35 -10.97 -9.05 5.23
N VAL A 36 -10.65 -7.75 5.31
CA VAL A 36 -11.49 -6.64 4.85
C VAL A 36 -10.74 -5.76 3.84
N PRO A 37 -10.74 -6.12 2.55
CA PRO A 37 -10.26 -5.24 1.50
C PRO A 37 -11.18 -4.03 1.32
N CYS A 38 -10.57 -2.86 1.04
CA CYS A 38 -11.32 -1.62 0.85
C CYS A 38 -10.73 -0.74 -0.27
N ALA A 39 -11.34 0.40 -0.50
CA ALA A 39 -10.85 1.47 -1.36
C ALA A 39 -10.34 1.02 -2.74
N MET A 40 -9.03 1.16 -3.00
CA MET A 40 -8.44 0.88 -4.31
C MET A 40 -8.60 -0.59 -4.74
N HIS A 41 -8.69 -1.53 -3.80
CA HIS A 41 -8.93 -2.93 -4.13
C HIS A 41 -10.25 -3.15 -4.88
N LEU A 42 -11.25 -2.31 -4.64
CA LEU A 42 -12.60 -2.38 -5.22
C LEU A 42 -12.74 -1.54 -6.50
N SER A 43 -11.72 -0.77 -6.88
CA SER A 43 -11.78 0.16 -7.99
C SER A 43 -11.19 -0.40 -9.29
N ASN A 44 -11.99 -0.41 -10.36
CA ASN A 44 -11.54 -0.76 -11.71
C ASN A 44 -10.49 0.23 -12.27
N GLU A 45 -10.53 1.48 -11.80
CA GLU A 45 -9.57 2.51 -12.19
C GLU A 45 -8.15 2.12 -11.77
N PHE A 46 -8.02 1.52 -10.57
CA PHE A 46 -6.74 1.12 -9.97
C PHE A 46 -6.45 -0.39 -10.10
N GLY A 47 -7.15 -1.09 -11.01
CA GLY A 47 -6.83 -2.47 -11.38
C GLY A 47 -7.69 -3.55 -10.72
N TYR A 48 -8.68 -3.20 -9.87
CA TYR A 48 -9.60 -4.13 -9.19
C TYR A 48 -8.87 -5.30 -8.52
N THR A 49 -7.89 -4.96 -7.70
CA THR A 49 -6.90 -5.89 -7.14
C THR A 49 -7.47 -6.84 -6.08
N ILE A 50 -8.74 -6.71 -5.71
CA ILE A 50 -9.44 -7.69 -4.86
C ILE A 50 -9.38 -9.12 -5.43
N LYS A 51 -9.31 -9.26 -6.77
CA LYS A 51 -9.15 -10.56 -7.43
C LYS A 51 -7.82 -11.25 -7.13
N GLU A 52 -6.79 -10.49 -6.75
CA GLU A 52 -5.52 -11.05 -6.30
C GLU A 52 -5.69 -11.65 -4.90
N ILE A 53 -6.32 -10.90 -4.00
CA ILE A 53 -6.61 -11.33 -2.64
C ILE A 53 -7.45 -12.61 -2.61
N GLN A 54 -8.49 -12.68 -3.46
CA GLN A 54 -9.40 -13.83 -3.56
C GLN A 54 -8.72 -15.15 -3.99
N LYS A 55 -7.51 -15.09 -4.56
CA LYS A 55 -6.74 -16.30 -4.89
C LYS A 55 -6.05 -16.89 -3.67
N ASP A 56 -5.71 -16.04 -2.71
CA ASP A 56 -4.94 -16.42 -1.54
C ASP A 56 -5.85 -16.67 -0.33
N PHE A 57 -6.87 -15.84 -0.13
CA PHE A 57 -7.70 -15.84 1.07
C PHE A 57 -9.18 -15.60 0.78
N LYS A 58 -10.02 -16.09 1.70
CA LYS A 58 -11.43 -15.73 1.76
C LYS A 58 -11.57 -14.26 2.19
N ILE A 59 -12.48 -13.54 1.56
CA ILE A 59 -12.86 -12.18 1.96
C ILE A 59 -14.14 -12.26 2.80
N ASP A 60 -14.10 -11.64 3.98
CA ASP A 60 -15.21 -11.69 4.93
C ASP A 60 -16.15 -10.49 4.80
N ALA A 61 -15.59 -9.32 4.50
CA ALA A 61 -16.33 -8.10 4.21
C ALA A 61 -15.53 -7.17 3.29
N THR A 62 -16.17 -6.13 2.79
CA THR A 62 -15.50 -5.06 2.02
C THR A 62 -16.02 -3.70 2.45
N VAL A 63 -15.18 -2.66 2.33
CA VAL A 63 -15.59 -1.27 2.59
C VAL A 63 -15.32 -0.42 1.35
N ASP A 64 -16.39 -0.06 0.63
CA ASP A 64 -16.30 0.86 -0.49
C ASP A 64 -16.32 2.30 0.02
N MET A 65 -15.16 2.94 0.00
CA MET A 65 -14.95 4.27 0.59
C MET A 65 -14.31 5.27 -0.37
N LEU A 66 -13.81 4.80 -1.53
CA LEU A 66 -13.02 5.64 -2.42
C LEU A 66 -13.91 6.53 -3.29
N LEU A 67 -13.82 7.83 -3.12
CA LEU A 67 -14.47 8.80 -3.99
C LEU A 67 -13.68 9.01 -5.29
N SER A 68 -14.40 9.29 -6.38
CA SER A 68 -13.80 9.50 -7.70
C SER A 68 -13.20 10.89 -7.93
N SER A 69 -13.28 11.80 -6.96
CA SER A 69 -12.71 13.14 -7.03
C SER A 69 -11.22 13.15 -6.67
N ASP A 70 -10.45 14.02 -7.32
CA ASP A 70 -8.99 14.15 -7.22
C ASP A 70 -8.58 15.33 -6.33
N THR A 71 -9.10 15.36 -5.11
CA THR A 71 -8.89 16.48 -4.17
C THR A 71 -8.69 16.01 -2.73
N GLY A 72 -8.00 16.82 -1.90
CA GLY A 72 -7.89 16.58 -0.47
C GLY A 72 -9.26 16.51 0.24
N SER A 73 -10.26 17.29 -0.23
CA SER A 73 -11.64 17.19 0.26
C SER A 73 -12.26 15.82 0.01
N ALA A 74 -11.96 15.19 -1.14
CA ALA A 74 -12.44 13.85 -1.43
C ALA A 74 -11.73 12.81 -0.54
N MET A 75 -10.44 12.95 -0.27
CA MET A 75 -9.71 12.09 0.68
C MET A 75 -10.34 12.17 2.07
N ALA A 76 -10.59 13.37 2.58
CA ALA A 76 -11.23 13.57 3.90
C ALA A 76 -12.64 12.94 3.96
N LYS A 77 -13.45 13.10 2.91
CA LYS A 77 -14.77 12.48 2.80
C LYS A 77 -14.68 10.95 2.72
N SER A 78 -13.69 10.42 2.01
CA SER A 78 -13.43 8.98 1.92
C SER A 78 -13.11 8.39 3.31
N ILE A 79 -12.34 9.10 4.16
CA ILE A 79 -12.10 8.69 5.55
C ILE A 79 -13.43 8.61 6.31
N GLY A 80 -14.31 9.61 6.19
CA GLY A 80 -15.62 9.61 6.85
C GLY A 80 -16.50 8.43 6.42
N ILE A 81 -16.58 8.17 5.10
CA ILE A 81 -17.31 7.02 4.54
C ILE A 81 -16.70 5.71 5.03
N GLY A 82 -15.36 5.61 5.02
CA GLY A 82 -14.64 4.45 5.53
C GLY A 82 -14.93 4.18 7.00
N THR A 83 -14.92 5.22 7.85
CA THR A 83 -15.21 5.11 9.28
C THR A 83 -16.62 4.55 9.51
N ILE A 84 -17.63 5.01 8.76
CA ILE A 84 -18.99 4.47 8.80
C ILE A 84 -18.99 2.99 8.33
N GLY A 85 -18.35 2.70 7.22
CA GLY A 85 -18.27 1.33 6.66
C GLY A 85 -17.60 0.36 7.63
N PHE A 86 -16.47 0.73 8.23
CA PHE A 86 -15.76 -0.11 9.21
C PHE A 86 -16.57 -0.32 10.48
N SER A 87 -17.35 0.68 10.96
CA SER A 87 -18.21 0.48 12.13
C SER A 87 -19.23 -0.64 11.90
N HIS A 88 -19.87 -0.68 10.73
CA HIS A 88 -20.80 -1.77 10.38
C HIS A 88 -20.09 -3.13 10.27
N VAL A 89 -18.89 -3.15 9.68
CA VAL A 89 -18.08 -4.37 9.57
C VAL A 89 -17.71 -4.89 10.97
N TYR A 90 -17.27 -4.03 11.87
CA TYR A 90 -16.89 -4.43 13.23
C TYR A 90 -18.08 -4.89 14.06
N GLU A 91 -19.27 -4.29 13.90
CA GLU A 91 -20.51 -4.78 14.53
C GLU A 91 -20.84 -6.21 14.08
N ALA A 92 -20.64 -6.52 12.79
CA ALA A 92 -20.91 -7.83 12.22
C ALA A 92 -19.87 -8.88 12.59
N ILE A 93 -18.57 -8.55 12.46
CA ILE A 93 -17.43 -9.47 12.66
C ILE A 93 -17.15 -9.66 14.15
N LYS A 94 -17.30 -8.61 14.98
CA LYS A 94 -16.95 -8.56 16.41
C LYS A 94 -15.51 -9.01 16.67
N PRO A 95 -14.52 -8.31 16.10
CA PRO A 95 -13.12 -8.69 16.27
C PRO A 95 -12.63 -8.39 17.69
N ASP A 96 -11.68 -9.19 18.17
CA ASP A 96 -10.92 -8.91 19.40
C ASP A 96 -9.81 -7.88 19.17
N LEU A 97 -9.36 -7.72 17.91
CA LEU A 97 -8.27 -6.85 17.51
C LEU A 97 -8.45 -6.41 16.05
N VAL A 98 -8.13 -5.16 15.75
CA VAL A 98 -8.00 -4.66 14.37
C VAL A 98 -6.53 -4.56 14.02
N LEU A 99 -6.13 -5.17 12.91
CA LEU A 99 -4.77 -5.11 12.37
C LEU A 99 -4.73 -4.13 11.18
N VAL A 100 -3.90 -3.10 11.30
CA VAL A 100 -3.68 -2.10 10.24
C VAL A 100 -2.19 -1.97 9.93
N ILE A 101 -1.88 -1.60 8.69
CA ILE A 101 -0.51 -1.40 8.24
C ILE A 101 -0.35 -0.01 7.60
N GLY A 102 0.75 0.66 7.90
CA GLY A 102 1.10 1.94 7.27
C GLY A 102 0.29 3.14 7.79
N ASP A 103 -0.04 4.04 6.89
CA ASP A 103 -0.38 5.42 7.20
C ASP A 103 -1.43 6.04 6.27
N ARG A 104 -1.94 5.25 5.34
CA ARG A 104 -2.90 5.72 4.35
C ARG A 104 -4.28 6.01 4.96
N LEU A 105 -5.14 6.61 4.15
CA LEU A 105 -6.51 6.97 4.55
C LEU A 105 -7.36 5.76 4.98
N GLU A 106 -7.08 4.57 4.42
CA GLU A 106 -7.81 3.35 4.71
C GLU A 106 -7.53 2.80 6.13
N PRO A 107 -6.26 2.55 6.52
CA PRO A 107 -5.95 2.17 7.89
C PRO A 107 -6.34 3.25 8.91
N PHE A 108 -6.26 4.53 8.55
CA PHE A 108 -6.67 5.62 9.44
C PHE A 108 -8.19 5.61 9.69
N ALA A 109 -9.01 5.43 8.66
CA ALA A 109 -10.47 5.31 8.81
C ALA A 109 -10.85 4.08 9.67
N ALA A 110 -10.19 2.95 9.43
CA ALA A 110 -10.37 1.71 10.19
C ALA A 110 -10.00 1.91 11.68
N ALA A 111 -8.90 2.60 11.95
CA ALA A 111 -8.44 2.91 13.29
C ALA A 111 -9.41 3.83 14.04
N ILE A 112 -9.94 4.89 13.40
CA ILE A 112 -10.94 5.77 14.01
C ILE A 112 -12.17 4.97 14.45
N ALA A 113 -12.71 4.11 13.59
CA ALA A 113 -13.86 3.29 13.93
C ALA A 113 -13.56 2.35 15.11
N ALA A 114 -12.40 1.68 15.11
CA ALA A 114 -12.02 0.76 16.18
C ALA A 114 -11.87 1.45 17.53
N VAL A 115 -11.21 2.63 17.59
CA VAL A 115 -11.04 3.43 18.81
C VAL A 115 -12.39 3.73 19.48
N TYR A 116 -13.35 4.27 18.71
CA TYR A 116 -14.65 4.64 19.26
C TYR A 116 -15.53 3.44 19.60
N MET A 117 -15.22 2.27 19.07
CA MET A 117 -15.88 1.00 19.43
C MET A 117 -15.13 0.23 20.52
N ASN A 118 -14.06 0.77 21.10
CA ASN A 118 -13.21 0.15 22.11
C ASN A 118 -12.63 -1.20 21.65
N ILE A 119 -12.27 -1.31 20.39
CA ILE A 119 -11.60 -2.48 19.82
C ILE A 119 -10.10 -2.19 19.76
N PRO A 120 -9.25 -3.00 20.40
CA PRO A 120 -7.81 -2.84 20.35
C PRO A 120 -7.26 -2.85 18.92
N ILE A 121 -6.17 -2.10 18.68
CA ILE A 121 -5.56 -1.97 17.37
C ILE A 121 -4.10 -2.40 17.44
N ALA A 122 -3.69 -3.21 16.47
CA ALA A 122 -2.30 -3.51 16.17
C ALA A 122 -1.86 -2.75 14.91
N HIS A 123 -0.82 -1.95 15.03
CA HIS A 123 -0.30 -1.11 13.97
C HIS A 123 1.09 -1.58 13.52
N VAL A 124 1.20 -1.94 12.25
CA VAL A 124 2.47 -2.32 11.59
C VAL A 124 3.05 -1.11 10.86
N HIS A 125 4.35 -0.94 10.85
CA HIS A 125 5.07 0.21 10.29
C HIS A 125 4.78 1.55 11.00
N GLY A 126 4.34 1.53 12.26
CA GLY A 126 4.27 2.71 13.10
C GLY A 126 5.64 3.31 13.38
N GLY A 127 5.69 4.62 13.68
CA GLY A 127 6.90 5.33 14.08
C GLY A 127 7.91 5.63 12.97
N GLU A 128 7.66 5.29 11.73
CA GLU A 128 8.47 5.69 10.58
C GLU A 128 8.30 7.18 10.27
N ILE A 129 9.23 7.77 9.52
CA ILE A 129 9.19 9.16 9.07
C ILE A 129 9.01 9.21 7.56
N THR A 130 8.11 10.07 7.12
CA THR A 130 7.93 10.43 5.71
C THR A 130 8.11 11.94 5.59
N ALA A 131 9.00 12.38 4.70
CA ALA A 131 9.40 13.80 4.64
C ALA A 131 8.30 14.75 4.11
N ALA A 132 7.21 14.23 3.55
CA ALA A 132 6.16 15.05 2.95
C ALA A 132 4.78 14.36 2.99
N GLY A 133 3.73 15.18 2.86
CA GLY A 133 2.36 14.72 2.69
C GLY A 133 1.58 14.53 3.99
N VAL A 134 0.40 13.93 3.84
CA VAL A 134 -0.53 13.67 4.95
C VAL A 134 -0.22 12.36 5.68
N ASP A 135 0.66 11.54 5.15
CA ASP A 135 0.92 10.18 5.62
C ASP A 135 1.58 10.18 7.01
N GLU A 136 2.55 11.07 7.25
CA GLU A 136 3.23 11.13 8.55
C GLU A 136 2.29 11.54 9.70
N PRO A 137 1.50 12.63 9.60
CA PRO A 137 0.49 12.95 10.59
C PRO A 137 -0.52 11.82 10.82
N ALA A 138 -0.99 11.16 9.75
CA ALA A 138 -1.93 10.03 9.86
C ALA A 138 -1.28 8.84 10.58
N ARG A 139 -0.04 8.45 10.20
CA ARG A 139 0.73 7.38 10.86
C ARG A 139 0.90 7.65 12.34
N HIS A 140 1.26 8.87 12.72
CA HIS A 140 1.44 9.24 14.12
C HIS A 140 0.13 9.29 14.90
N ALA A 141 -0.99 9.66 14.25
CA ALA A 141 -2.31 9.56 14.86
C ALA A 141 -2.71 8.09 15.12
N ILE A 142 -2.44 7.18 14.17
CA ILE A 142 -2.65 5.73 14.37
C ILE A 142 -1.70 5.20 15.45
N THR A 143 -0.46 5.71 15.54
CA THR A 143 0.53 5.29 16.55
C THR A 143 0.08 5.56 17.99
N LYS A 144 -0.88 6.43 18.23
CA LYS A 144 -1.44 6.67 19.60
C LYS A 144 -2.45 5.61 20.04
N LEU A 145 -2.35 4.38 19.51
CA LEU A 145 -3.26 3.27 19.79
C LEU A 145 -2.56 2.15 20.60
N ASP A 146 -2.95 0.85 20.44
CA ASP A 146 -2.71 -0.14 21.47
C ASP A 146 -1.42 -0.96 21.37
N ILE A 147 -1.10 -1.54 20.20
CA ILE A 147 0.04 -2.44 19.99
C ILE A 147 0.79 -1.99 18.74
N HIS A 148 2.13 -1.98 18.83
CA HIS A 148 2.97 -1.45 17.76
C HIS A 148 3.99 -2.49 17.30
N PHE A 149 3.97 -2.79 16.02
CA PHE A 149 4.96 -3.62 15.33
C PHE A 149 5.85 -2.73 14.47
N ALA A 150 6.92 -2.23 15.08
CA ALA A 150 7.87 -1.33 14.45
C ALA A 150 8.85 -2.09 13.55
N SER A 151 9.19 -1.53 12.39
CA SER A 151 10.15 -2.11 11.46
C SER A 151 11.59 -2.00 11.94
N THR A 152 11.91 -0.98 12.73
CA THR A 152 13.27 -0.68 13.19
C THR A 152 13.30 -0.23 14.65
N GLU A 153 14.48 -0.34 15.28
CA GLU A 153 14.73 0.21 16.63
C GLU A 153 14.47 1.73 16.70
N GLU A 154 14.79 2.46 15.63
CA GLU A 154 14.57 3.91 15.59
C GLU A 154 13.07 4.25 15.55
N SER A 155 12.28 3.47 14.79
CA SER A 155 10.84 3.61 14.78
C SER A 155 10.24 3.30 16.15
N ALA A 156 10.68 2.22 16.80
CA ALA A 156 10.26 1.86 18.16
C ALA A 156 10.59 2.96 19.19
N LYS A 157 11.81 3.50 19.17
CA LYS A 157 12.19 4.63 20.05
C LYS A 157 11.32 5.85 19.83
N ARG A 158 10.91 6.13 18.58
CA ARG A 158 10.03 7.26 18.26
C ARG A 158 8.63 7.03 18.84
N ILE A 159 8.07 5.85 18.69
CA ILE A 159 6.76 5.45 19.27
C ILE A 159 6.78 5.67 20.79
N ILE A 160 7.83 5.19 21.48
CA ILE A 160 7.98 5.36 22.94
C ILE A 160 8.10 6.85 23.31
N ARG A 161 8.85 7.66 22.54
CA ARG A 161 8.94 9.11 22.77
C ARG A 161 7.62 9.85 22.55
N MET A 162 6.73 9.31 21.73
CA MET A 162 5.37 9.82 21.55
C MET A 162 4.45 9.47 22.72
N GLY A 163 4.96 8.74 23.72
CA GLY A 163 4.27 8.44 24.97
C GLY A 163 3.60 7.07 25.03
N GLU A 164 3.99 6.14 24.12
CA GLU A 164 3.53 4.76 24.22
C GLU A 164 4.38 3.95 25.20
N ASP A 165 3.73 3.05 25.92
CA ASP A 165 4.37 2.17 26.87
C ASP A 165 5.30 1.17 26.16
N LYS A 166 6.53 1.03 26.63
CA LYS A 166 7.53 0.14 26.02
C LYS A 166 7.04 -1.30 25.83
N TRP A 167 6.21 -1.81 26.72
CA TRP A 167 5.70 -3.18 26.64
C TRP A 167 4.71 -3.44 25.49
N ARG A 168 4.20 -2.36 24.87
CA ARG A 168 3.32 -2.41 23.71
C ARG A 168 4.07 -2.30 22.38
N VAL A 169 5.38 -2.05 22.41
CA VAL A 169 6.18 -1.76 21.21
C VAL A 169 7.15 -2.90 20.95
N PHE A 170 6.98 -3.55 19.81
CA PHE A 170 7.78 -4.70 19.37
C PHE A 170 8.54 -4.33 18.10
N VAL A 171 9.85 -4.58 18.08
CA VAL A 171 10.65 -4.45 16.86
C VAL A 171 10.61 -5.80 16.14
N VAL A 172 9.96 -5.84 14.98
CA VAL A 172 9.66 -7.09 14.26
C VAL A 172 10.27 -7.16 12.86
N GLY A 173 10.89 -6.07 12.40
CA GLY A 173 11.32 -5.95 11.01
C GLY A 173 10.18 -5.53 10.09
N ALA A 174 10.48 -5.50 8.78
CA ALA A 174 9.51 -5.16 7.74
C ALA A 174 8.92 -6.44 7.13
N PRO A 175 7.59 -6.68 7.22
CA PRO A 175 6.98 -7.92 6.73
C PRO A 175 7.18 -8.16 5.23
N GLY A 176 7.35 -7.09 4.43
CA GLY A 176 7.64 -7.21 3.00
C GLY A 176 8.91 -8.01 2.68
N LEU A 177 9.89 -8.01 3.58
CA LEU A 177 11.12 -8.80 3.42
C LEU A 177 10.84 -10.30 3.46
N ASP A 178 9.84 -10.75 4.21
CA ASP A 178 9.48 -12.17 4.25
C ASP A 178 9.01 -12.66 2.87
N THR A 179 8.28 -11.84 2.13
CA THR A 179 7.91 -12.17 0.75
C THR A 179 9.14 -12.26 -0.17
N ILE A 180 10.07 -11.30 -0.06
CA ILE A 180 11.28 -11.28 -0.88
C ILE A 180 12.17 -12.48 -0.60
N LEU A 181 12.28 -12.90 0.68
CA LEU A 181 13.15 -13.98 1.11
C LEU A 181 12.54 -15.38 0.90
N ASN A 182 11.22 -15.51 1.02
CA ASN A 182 10.57 -16.81 1.07
C ASN A 182 9.79 -17.16 -0.21
N GLU A 183 9.36 -16.18 -1.00
CA GLU A 183 8.66 -16.45 -2.25
C GLU A 183 9.63 -16.46 -3.44
N SER A 184 9.40 -17.40 -4.37
CA SER A 184 10.19 -17.47 -5.60
C SER A 184 9.78 -16.40 -6.58
N LEU A 185 10.67 -15.49 -6.92
CA LEU A 185 10.45 -14.53 -8.00
C LEU A 185 10.26 -15.26 -9.35
N GLN A 186 9.50 -14.64 -10.24
CA GLN A 186 9.28 -15.20 -11.57
C GLN A 186 10.57 -15.14 -12.39
N SER A 187 10.82 -16.17 -13.19
CA SER A 187 12.00 -16.19 -14.06
C SER A 187 11.97 -15.02 -15.07
N LYS A 188 13.16 -14.53 -15.45
CA LYS A 188 13.37 -13.51 -16.48
C LYS A 188 12.54 -13.81 -17.75
N ALA A 189 12.58 -15.06 -18.24
CA ALA A 189 11.84 -15.48 -19.44
C ALA A 189 10.32 -15.40 -19.26
N LYS A 190 9.78 -15.71 -18.06
CA LYS A 190 8.34 -15.64 -17.78
C LYS A 190 7.88 -14.19 -17.73
N ILE A 191 8.62 -13.30 -17.06
CA ILE A 191 8.34 -11.86 -17.01
C ILE A 191 8.45 -11.24 -18.41
N ALA A 192 9.51 -11.51 -19.14
CA ALA A 192 9.70 -11.03 -20.49
C ALA A 192 8.50 -11.37 -21.39
N ARG A 193 8.05 -12.62 -21.39
CA ARG A 193 6.91 -13.07 -22.18
C ARG A 193 5.58 -12.47 -21.70
N LYS A 194 5.32 -12.47 -20.38
CA LYS A 194 4.06 -12.00 -19.80
C LYS A 194 3.81 -10.53 -20.08
N TYR A 195 4.85 -9.71 -19.93
CA TYR A 195 4.78 -8.26 -20.06
C TYR A 195 5.32 -7.76 -21.40
N LYS A 196 5.72 -8.67 -22.31
CA LYS A 196 6.32 -8.36 -23.63
C LYS A 196 7.53 -7.44 -23.50
N LEU A 197 8.42 -7.72 -22.54
CA LEU A 197 9.64 -6.95 -22.29
C LEU A 197 10.84 -7.64 -22.94
N ASN A 198 11.78 -6.83 -23.43
CA ASN A 198 13.11 -7.31 -23.82
C ASN A 198 14.07 -7.06 -22.66
N LEU A 199 14.24 -8.06 -21.79
CA LEU A 199 15.05 -7.95 -20.57
C LEU A 199 16.57 -8.17 -20.84
N ASP A 200 17.00 -8.29 -22.08
CA ASP A 200 18.42 -8.26 -22.43
C ASP A 200 18.93 -6.82 -22.57
N ASN A 201 18.02 -5.85 -22.71
CA ASN A 201 18.29 -4.44 -22.69
C ASN A 201 17.99 -3.82 -21.32
N PRO A 202 18.61 -2.68 -20.99
CA PRO A 202 18.27 -1.95 -19.76
C PRO A 202 16.77 -1.68 -19.63
N LEU A 203 16.25 -1.89 -18.41
CA LEU A 203 14.86 -1.65 -18.06
C LEU A 203 14.76 -0.54 -17.00
N LEU A 204 13.94 0.45 -17.26
CA LEU A 204 13.56 1.48 -16.30
C LEU A 204 12.22 1.11 -15.65
N LEU A 205 12.18 1.11 -14.32
CA LEU A 205 10.95 0.98 -13.54
C LEU A 205 10.56 2.35 -12.97
N VAL A 206 9.39 2.87 -13.36
CA VAL A 206 8.89 4.17 -12.89
C VAL A 206 7.72 3.95 -11.97
N VAL A 207 7.86 4.43 -10.72
CA VAL A 207 6.78 4.41 -9.70
C VAL A 207 6.78 5.73 -8.97
N GLN A 208 5.87 6.62 -9.38
CA GLN A 208 5.74 7.97 -8.83
C GLN A 208 4.32 8.24 -8.37
N HIS A 209 4.19 8.78 -7.18
CA HIS A 209 2.93 9.16 -6.55
C HIS A 209 2.82 10.68 -6.43
N PRO A 210 1.61 11.25 -6.34
CA PRO A 210 1.44 12.67 -6.09
C PRO A 210 1.94 13.03 -4.68
N VAL A 211 2.51 14.21 -4.56
CA VAL A 211 2.82 14.82 -3.26
C VAL A 211 1.56 15.57 -2.81
N THR A 212 0.90 15.09 -1.76
CA THR A 212 -0.43 15.58 -1.36
C THR A 212 -0.45 17.03 -0.86
N THR A 213 0.71 17.60 -0.54
CA THR A 213 0.91 19.03 -0.23
C THR A 213 1.16 19.88 -1.48
N GLU A 214 1.38 19.27 -2.66
CA GLU A 214 1.73 19.93 -3.93
C GLU A 214 0.81 19.46 -5.06
N VAL A 215 -0.48 19.28 -4.78
CA VAL A 215 -1.46 18.68 -5.71
C VAL A 215 -1.51 19.40 -7.07
N GLU A 216 -1.34 20.71 -7.10
CA GLU A 216 -1.37 21.49 -8.34
C GLU A 216 -0.16 21.18 -9.24
N GLU A 217 0.97 20.81 -8.66
CA GLU A 217 2.22 20.48 -9.36
C GLU A 217 2.25 19.02 -9.87
N ALA A 218 1.31 18.18 -9.47
CA ALA A 218 1.32 16.75 -9.77
C ALA A 218 1.43 16.44 -11.28
N SER A 219 0.76 17.22 -12.13
CA SER A 219 0.85 17.07 -13.58
C SER A 219 2.24 17.46 -14.11
N PHE A 220 2.81 18.52 -13.60
CA PHE A 220 4.14 19.02 -13.98
C PHE A 220 5.22 18.02 -13.56
N GLN A 221 5.22 17.59 -12.31
CA GLN A 221 6.19 16.62 -11.77
C GLN A 221 6.18 15.30 -12.57
N MET A 222 5.00 14.80 -12.95
CA MET A 222 4.89 13.60 -13.79
C MET A 222 5.39 13.86 -15.22
N CYS A 223 5.17 15.05 -15.76
CA CYS A 223 5.63 15.42 -17.10
C CYS A 223 7.17 15.41 -17.15
N GLU A 224 7.84 16.06 -16.19
CA GLU A 224 9.32 16.08 -16.09
C GLU A 224 9.90 14.65 -16.05
N THR A 225 9.30 13.78 -15.22
CA THR A 225 9.70 12.37 -15.13
C THR A 225 9.56 11.65 -16.48
N LEU A 226 8.46 11.88 -17.18
CA LEU A 226 8.20 11.20 -18.44
C LEU A 226 9.00 11.78 -19.61
N GLU A 227 9.30 13.08 -19.61
CA GLU A 227 10.20 13.70 -20.59
C GLU A 227 11.62 13.16 -20.44
N ALA A 228 12.14 13.06 -19.22
CA ALA A 228 13.42 12.39 -18.97
C ALA A 228 13.40 10.91 -19.42
N THR A 229 12.28 10.21 -19.20
CA THR A 229 12.10 8.83 -19.68
C THR A 229 12.16 8.74 -21.22
N VAL A 230 11.53 9.70 -21.90
CA VAL A 230 11.56 9.76 -23.37
C VAL A 230 12.94 10.12 -23.90
N GLU A 231 13.64 11.05 -23.26
CA GLU A 231 15.01 11.43 -23.62
C GLU A 231 15.97 10.25 -23.52
N LEU A 232 15.83 9.43 -22.46
CA LEU A 232 16.63 8.21 -22.29
C LEU A 232 16.31 7.14 -23.35
N GLY A 233 15.07 7.08 -23.85
CA GLY A 233 14.65 6.12 -24.86
C GLY A 233 14.72 4.65 -24.41
N LEU A 234 14.83 4.40 -23.12
CA LEU A 234 14.93 3.07 -22.54
C LEU A 234 13.57 2.40 -22.42
N GLN A 235 13.54 1.07 -22.57
CA GLN A 235 12.36 0.30 -22.26
C GLN A 235 11.92 0.58 -20.81
N THR A 236 10.66 0.98 -20.64
CA THR A 236 10.14 1.46 -19.38
C THR A 236 8.88 0.70 -18.97
N VAL A 237 8.85 0.24 -17.74
CA VAL A 237 7.62 -0.19 -17.04
C VAL A 237 7.22 0.94 -16.09
N LEU A 238 6.01 1.46 -16.29
CA LEU A 238 5.45 2.53 -15.47
C LEU A 238 4.18 2.03 -14.78
N ILE A 239 4.18 2.14 -13.45
CA ILE A 239 3.02 1.80 -12.63
C ILE A 239 2.22 3.09 -12.36
N TYR A 240 0.88 3.02 -12.50
CA TYR A 240 0.01 4.14 -12.20
C TYR A 240 0.17 4.56 -10.73
N PRO A 241 0.04 5.87 -10.44
CA PRO A 241 0.02 6.37 -9.08
C PRO A 241 -1.17 5.83 -8.29
N ASN A 242 -1.10 5.99 -6.97
CA ASN A 242 -2.22 5.69 -6.07
C ASN A 242 -3.39 6.70 -6.24
N ALA A 243 -4.46 6.52 -5.45
CA ALA A 243 -5.67 7.32 -5.51
C ALA A 243 -5.63 8.64 -4.72
N ASP A 244 -4.46 9.02 -4.21
CA ASP A 244 -4.29 10.26 -3.46
C ASP A 244 -4.55 11.49 -4.34
N ALA A 245 -4.81 12.63 -3.70
CA ALA A 245 -5.06 13.89 -4.41
C ALA A 245 -3.90 14.20 -5.38
N GLY A 246 -4.22 14.48 -6.66
CA GLY A 246 -3.26 14.65 -7.74
C GLY A 246 -2.99 13.38 -8.57
N GLY A 247 -3.35 12.18 -8.07
CA GLY A 247 -3.08 10.92 -8.77
C GLY A 247 -3.74 10.83 -10.14
N ARG A 248 -5.00 11.26 -10.26
CA ARG A 248 -5.70 11.28 -11.56
C ARG A 248 -5.15 12.32 -12.52
N ARG A 249 -4.61 13.43 -12.02
CA ARG A 249 -3.87 14.40 -12.85
C ARG A 249 -2.63 13.76 -13.47
N MET A 250 -1.87 13.01 -12.67
CA MET A 250 -0.72 12.23 -13.16
C MET A 250 -1.13 11.20 -14.21
N ILE A 251 -2.22 10.44 -13.97
CA ILE A 251 -2.74 9.45 -14.93
C ILE A 251 -3.10 10.10 -16.27
N LYS A 252 -3.68 11.30 -16.25
CA LYS A 252 -3.97 12.04 -17.51
C LYS A 252 -2.69 12.38 -18.27
N VAL A 253 -1.60 12.70 -17.58
CA VAL A 253 -0.29 12.92 -18.21
C VAL A 253 0.24 11.61 -18.75
N ILE A 254 0.30 10.54 -17.95
CA ILE A 254 0.79 9.22 -18.35
C ILE A 254 0.16 8.74 -19.66
N LYS A 255 -1.17 8.86 -19.80
CA LYS A 255 -1.89 8.48 -21.01
C LYS A 255 -1.40 9.16 -22.30
N LYS A 256 -0.84 10.37 -22.21
CA LYS A 256 -0.26 11.06 -23.38
C LYS A 256 1.05 10.44 -23.84
N TYR A 257 1.75 9.75 -22.93
CA TYR A 257 3.03 9.12 -23.20
C TYR A 257 2.89 7.63 -23.56
N GLU A 258 1.72 7.04 -23.47
CA GLU A 258 1.42 5.67 -23.96
C GLU A 258 1.63 5.52 -25.48
N LYS A 259 1.72 6.62 -26.22
CA LYS A 259 2.09 6.64 -27.65
C LYS A 259 3.53 6.15 -27.92
N TYR A 260 4.41 6.17 -26.92
CA TYR A 260 5.78 5.69 -27.06
C TYR A 260 5.83 4.17 -26.85
N PRO A 261 6.25 3.37 -27.87
CA PRO A 261 6.15 1.91 -27.81
C PRO A 261 7.06 1.26 -26.75
N PHE A 262 8.08 1.99 -26.29
CA PHE A 262 9.00 1.54 -25.25
C PHE A 262 8.50 1.85 -23.84
N ILE A 263 7.43 2.63 -23.66
CA ILE A 263 6.78 2.90 -22.38
C ILE A 263 5.57 1.97 -22.22
N LYS A 264 5.60 1.11 -21.23
CA LYS A 264 4.49 0.19 -20.91
C LYS A 264 3.89 0.54 -19.56
N THR A 265 2.62 0.91 -19.58
CA THR A 265 1.90 1.36 -18.40
C THR A 265 1.04 0.26 -17.82
N PHE A 266 0.98 0.19 -16.50
CA PHE A 266 0.14 -0.77 -15.78
C PHE A 266 -0.59 -0.07 -14.64
N LYS A 267 -1.88 -0.35 -14.50
CA LYS A 267 -2.68 0.17 -13.37
C LYS A 267 -2.21 -0.43 -12.04
N SER A 268 -1.89 -1.71 -12.06
CA SER A 268 -1.33 -2.47 -10.96
C SER A 268 -0.66 -3.74 -11.50
N LEU A 269 0.28 -4.29 -10.75
CA LEU A 269 0.89 -5.59 -10.98
C LEU A 269 0.67 -6.44 -9.73
N SER A 270 0.64 -7.77 -9.86
CA SER A 270 0.69 -8.63 -8.67
C SER A 270 2.01 -8.38 -7.92
N HIS A 271 2.02 -8.58 -6.60
CA HIS A 271 3.21 -8.28 -5.79
C HIS A 271 4.44 -9.04 -6.28
N ILE A 272 4.32 -10.32 -6.56
CA ILE A 272 5.42 -11.15 -7.08
C ILE A 272 5.89 -10.69 -8.45
N ASP A 273 4.98 -10.30 -9.36
CA ASP A 273 5.39 -9.78 -10.67
C ASP A 273 6.10 -8.41 -10.53
N TYR A 274 5.62 -7.57 -9.62
CA TYR A 274 6.24 -6.28 -9.33
C TYR A 274 7.66 -6.46 -8.82
N LEU A 275 7.88 -7.30 -7.81
CA LEU A 275 9.20 -7.65 -7.29
C LEU A 275 10.08 -8.28 -8.37
N SER A 276 9.50 -9.14 -9.21
CA SER A 276 10.24 -9.79 -10.30
C SER A 276 10.69 -8.79 -11.37
N ILE A 277 9.88 -7.79 -11.69
CA ILE A 277 10.25 -6.71 -12.61
C ILE A 277 11.29 -5.79 -11.97
N MET A 278 11.12 -5.44 -10.70
CA MET A 278 12.09 -4.64 -9.94
C MET A 278 13.47 -5.31 -9.93
N ASN A 279 13.52 -6.63 -9.70
CA ASN A 279 14.77 -7.41 -9.75
C ASN A 279 15.43 -7.46 -11.14
N GLN A 280 14.70 -7.16 -12.21
CA GLN A 280 15.24 -7.06 -13.58
C GLN A 280 15.49 -5.62 -14.00
N ALA A 281 15.01 -4.63 -13.24
CA ALA A 281 15.18 -3.23 -13.55
C ALA A 281 16.64 -2.79 -13.36
N SER A 282 17.17 -2.04 -14.32
CA SER A 282 18.49 -1.43 -14.21
C SER A 282 18.46 -0.20 -13.29
N VAL A 283 17.33 0.50 -13.28
CA VAL A 283 17.10 1.70 -12.45
C VAL A 283 15.62 1.76 -12.08
N MET A 284 15.34 2.13 -10.83
CA MET A 284 14.02 2.54 -10.40
C MET A 284 13.99 4.06 -10.22
N MET A 285 12.96 4.72 -10.77
CA MET A 285 12.77 6.16 -10.72
C MET A 285 11.40 6.51 -10.16
N GLY A 286 11.35 7.53 -9.30
CA GLY A 286 10.13 8.04 -8.67
C GLY A 286 10.31 8.30 -7.19
N ASN A 287 9.19 8.39 -6.47
CA ASN A 287 9.14 8.69 -5.03
C ASN A 287 8.43 7.59 -4.20
N SER A 288 8.22 6.42 -4.78
CA SER A 288 7.60 5.31 -4.06
C SER A 288 8.52 4.77 -2.96
N SER A 289 7.98 4.56 -1.76
CA SER A 289 8.69 3.93 -0.64
C SER A 289 9.17 2.52 -0.94
N SER A 290 8.60 1.83 -1.93
CA SER A 290 9.05 0.50 -2.36
C SER A 290 10.51 0.50 -2.84
N GLY A 291 11.02 1.63 -3.35
CA GLY A 291 12.44 1.81 -3.68
C GLY A 291 13.39 1.80 -2.49
N ILE A 292 12.87 1.85 -1.27
CA ILE A 292 13.64 1.75 -0.01
C ILE A 292 13.30 0.46 0.75
N ILE A 293 12.03 0.07 0.71
CA ILE A 293 11.52 -1.05 1.52
C ILE A 293 11.75 -2.40 0.81
N GLU A 294 11.66 -2.43 -0.54
CA GLU A 294 11.61 -3.67 -1.32
C GLU A 294 12.74 -3.80 -2.36
N ALA A 295 13.44 -2.70 -2.74
CA ALA A 295 14.49 -2.70 -3.77
C ALA A 295 15.87 -3.10 -3.25
#